data_fc0886e218ead5641907eb90948df1a6
#
_entry.id   fc0886e218ead5641907eb90948df1a6
#
_cell.length_a   1.000
_cell.length_b   1.000
_cell.length_c   1.000
_cell.angle_alpha   90.00
_cell.angle_beta   90.00
_cell.angle_gamma   90.00
#
_symmetry.space_group_name_H-M   'P 1'
#
loop_
_entity.id
_entity.type
_entity.pdbx_description
1 polymer ?
#
loop_
_entity_poly.entity_id
_entity_poly.type
_entity_poly.pdbx_seq_one_letter_code
_entity_poly.pdbx_strand_id
1 'polypeptide(L)'
;MKSVKLVAVCSIVAASLASSAAVPYKLGIAGYTFSRQSLDKTLDTMKKIDCRYLCIKDKLCDYSKGALAPIAEFKAKCAASGVQCLAAGPLYFDNEKDARKFFEFAKAYGIKTVTVVPFEKKGKRNVESEKSLDILEKLVKEFDIKAGIHNHGPDMPELYPTAEAVWARIKNRDSRIGFCLDVGHQRRAGKDPVAAIKKYASRIYDIHLKNIRIDAKKNLAMQGPRGELDIPAILQALADTGYTGVCHIEYERDYEGNLLGLAESAGYYRGVMDSIVPKAVMAPVPAGANTLSPEEKAEGYELLFDGENLPADKWVGVKEKCARFPRKGWYVSGGALTMRPTSAISNGKWVDLPAEDKKLGGGGDIVTKRKFKDFIFKFDFRMTDAANSGVKYFHDERQNKGSCEEYQVLDKGHPLCSKEGTEIQQIGALYDLFPANGANEAAKPTGQWNSGMIVSKGTKVEHWLNGVKVLEYERGGEAFRKAVGVSKYKTWGRDAKGKPQPWGELAEGRLLLQDHGDSTVSFCNLKVKELK
;
A
#
# COMPACT_ATOMS: atom_id res chain seq x y z
N MET A 1 -50.27 -45.13 -17.85
CA MET A 1 -49.08 -44.42 -18.34
C MET A 1 -49.08 -43.04 -17.73
N LYS A 2 -48.32 -42.86 -16.64
CA LYS A 2 -48.13 -41.54 -15.98
C LYS A 2 -46.78 -41.00 -16.39
N SER A 3 -46.79 -39.87 -17.08
CA SER A 3 -45.62 -39.12 -17.56
C SER A 3 -44.96 -38.41 -16.38
N VAL A 4 -43.73 -38.79 -16.04
CA VAL A 4 -42.89 -38.08 -15.06
C VAL A 4 -42.10 -36.99 -15.81
N LYS A 5 -42.41 -35.73 -15.51
CA LYS A 5 -41.58 -34.59 -16.00
C LYS A 5 -40.38 -34.44 -15.10
N LEU A 6 -39.21 -34.69 -15.67
CA LEU A 6 -37.92 -34.42 -15.05
C LEU A 6 -37.65 -32.90 -15.14
N VAL A 7 -37.68 -32.22 -13.99
CA VAL A 7 -37.26 -30.80 -13.88
C VAL A 7 -35.79 -30.83 -13.56
N ALA A 8 -34.95 -30.46 -14.55
CA ALA A 8 -33.51 -30.22 -14.34
C ALA A 8 -33.34 -28.87 -13.64
N VAL A 9 -32.95 -28.90 -12.37
CA VAL A 9 -32.51 -27.71 -11.63
C VAL A 9 -31.04 -27.45 -12.01
N CYS A 10 -30.79 -26.51 -12.93
CA CYS A 10 -29.47 -25.97 -13.14
C CYS A 10 -29.15 -25.04 -11.97
N SER A 11 -28.36 -25.51 -11.02
CA SER A 11 -27.73 -24.68 -10.00
C SER A 11 -26.63 -23.88 -10.67
N ILE A 12 -26.90 -22.61 -10.98
CA ILE A 12 -25.87 -21.63 -11.37
C ILE A 12 -25.09 -21.31 -10.09
N VAL A 13 -23.92 -21.93 -9.95
CA VAL A 13 -22.94 -21.48 -8.97
C VAL A 13 -22.40 -20.14 -9.50
N ALA A 14 -22.96 -19.06 -9.05
CA ALA A 14 -22.36 -17.74 -9.19
C ALA A 14 -21.09 -17.72 -8.31
N ALA A 15 -19.96 -18.10 -8.89
CA ALA A 15 -18.69 -17.77 -8.29
C ALA A 15 -18.60 -16.23 -8.25
N SER A 16 -18.75 -15.67 -7.06
CA SER A 16 -18.39 -14.29 -6.81
C SER A 16 -16.89 -14.14 -7.08
N LEU A 17 -16.54 -13.71 -8.29
CA LEU A 17 -15.22 -13.17 -8.60
C LEU A 17 -15.04 -11.96 -7.67
N ALA A 18 -14.37 -12.17 -6.55
CA ALA A 18 -13.79 -11.06 -5.82
C ALA A 18 -12.94 -10.30 -6.85
N SER A 19 -13.35 -9.09 -7.19
CA SER A 19 -12.57 -8.20 -8.04
C SER A 19 -11.24 -7.98 -7.32
N SER A 20 -10.20 -8.70 -7.73
CA SER A 20 -8.84 -8.39 -7.29
C SER A 20 -8.58 -6.95 -7.70
N ALA A 21 -8.25 -6.09 -6.75
CA ALA A 21 -7.86 -4.72 -7.06
C ALA A 21 -6.71 -4.81 -8.10
N ALA A 22 -6.92 -4.21 -9.27
CA ALA A 22 -5.91 -4.22 -10.33
C ALA A 22 -4.61 -3.60 -9.78
N VAL A 23 -3.46 -4.14 -10.16
CA VAL A 23 -2.17 -3.57 -9.77
C VAL A 23 -2.07 -2.10 -10.20
N PRO A 24 -1.48 -1.22 -9.37
CA PRO A 24 -1.50 0.22 -9.61
C PRO A 24 -0.56 0.69 -10.73
N TYR A 25 0.24 -0.20 -11.29
CA TYR A 25 1.21 0.09 -12.36
C TYR A 25 0.80 -0.50 -13.71
N LYS A 26 1.47 -0.05 -14.77
CA LYS A 26 1.18 -0.43 -16.16
C LYS A 26 2.29 -1.31 -16.73
N LEU A 27 1.93 -2.16 -17.71
CA LEU A 27 2.91 -2.93 -18.50
C LEU A 27 3.15 -2.22 -19.83
N GLY A 28 4.41 -1.95 -20.17
CA GLY A 28 4.84 -1.29 -21.40
C GLY A 28 6.04 -2.00 -22.04
N ILE A 29 6.56 -1.41 -23.13
CA ILE A 29 7.77 -1.89 -23.81
C ILE A 29 8.83 -0.77 -23.80
N ALA A 30 10.06 -1.12 -23.44
CA ALA A 30 11.20 -0.23 -23.60
C ALA A 30 11.57 -0.11 -25.09
N GLY A 31 11.70 1.10 -25.59
CA GLY A 31 11.93 1.34 -27.02
C GLY A 31 13.23 0.73 -27.56
N TYR A 32 14.21 0.44 -26.71
CA TYR A 32 15.43 -0.24 -27.08
C TYR A 32 15.17 -1.67 -27.63
N THR A 33 14.14 -2.33 -27.17
CA THR A 33 13.63 -3.62 -27.72
C THR A 33 13.40 -3.55 -29.23
N PHE A 34 13.06 -2.38 -29.75
CA PHE A 34 12.79 -2.11 -31.17
C PHE A 34 13.93 -1.39 -31.89
N SER A 35 15.15 -1.42 -31.35
CA SER A 35 16.30 -0.65 -31.85
C SER A 35 16.67 -0.91 -33.31
N ARG A 36 16.19 -2.02 -33.94
CA ARG A 36 16.40 -2.37 -35.35
C ARG A 36 15.11 -2.38 -36.15
N GLN A 37 14.03 -1.79 -35.65
CA GLN A 37 12.73 -1.76 -36.33
C GLN A 37 12.31 -0.34 -36.65
N SER A 38 11.50 -0.18 -37.73
CA SER A 38 10.81 1.07 -38.01
C SER A 38 9.68 1.33 -37.00
N LEU A 39 9.24 2.58 -36.90
CA LEU A 39 8.09 2.94 -36.05
C LEU A 39 6.84 2.13 -36.41
N ASP A 40 6.53 2.04 -37.73
CA ASP A 40 5.32 1.33 -38.20
C ASP A 40 5.34 -0.15 -37.80
N LYS A 41 6.49 -0.83 -37.95
CA LYS A 41 6.65 -2.21 -37.50
C LYS A 41 6.57 -2.35 -35.97
N THR A 42 7.10 -1.39 -35.24
CA THR A 42 7.00 -1.32 -33.77
C THR A 42 5.54 -1.22 -33.35
N LEU A 43 4.78 -0.30 -33.92
CA LEU A 43 3.36 -0.09 -33.59
C LEU A 43 2.49 -1.30 -33.98
N ASP A 44 2.76 -1.94 -35.11
CA ASP A 44 2.11 -3.21 -35.52
C ASP A 44 2.39 -4.33 -34.50
N THR A 45 3.65 -4.48 -34.10
CA THR A 45 4.04 -5.45 -33.05
C THR A 45 3.32 -5.19 -31.75
N MET A 46 3.31 -3.95 -31.25
CA MET A 46 2.64 -3.57 -30.02
C MET A 46 1.13 -3.83 -30.06
N LYS A 47 0.49 -3.56 -31.19
CA LYS A 47 -0.92 -3.89 -31.42
C LYS A 47 -1.19 -5.39 -31.35
N LYS A 48 -0.34 -6.21 -32.00
CA LYS A 48 -0.47 -7.69 -32.02
C LYS A 48 -0.33 -8.32 -30.65
N ILE A 49 0.49 -7.75 -29.77
CA ILE A 49 0.67 -8.24 -28.40
C ILE A 49 -0.24 -7.52 -27.37
N ASP A 50 -1.16 -6.66 -27.82
CA ASP A 50 -2.03 -5.82 -26.99
C ASP A 50 -1.26 -5.06 -25.89
N CYS A 51 -0.13 -4.45 -26.24
CA CYS A 51 0.64 -3.62 -25.33
C CYS A 51 0.55 -2.15 -25.74
N ARG A 52 0.08 -1.29 -24.85
CA ARG A 52 -0.30 0.10 -25.17
C ARG A 52 0.67 1.16 -24.70
N TYR A 53 1.70 0.80 -23.92
CA TYR A 53 2.64 1.77 -23.35
C TYR A 53 4.05 1.58 -23.90
N LEU A 54 4.66 2.68 -24.32
CA LEU A 54 5.99 2.70 -24.94
C LEU A 54 6.88 3.73 -24.24
N CYS A 55 8.11 3.31 -23.89
CA CYS A 55 9.21 4.25 -23.59
C CYS A 55 9.89 4.63 -24.90
N ILE A 56 9.88 5.92 -25.27
CA ILE A 56 10.43 6.38 -26.55
C ILE A 56 11.95 6.25 -26.56
N LYS A 57 12.53 5.66 -27.61
CA LYS A 57 13.97 5.64 -27.89
C LYS A 57 14.29 6.46 -29.13
N ASP A 58 15.48 7.06 -29.19
CA ASP A 58 15.98 7.91 -30.28
C ASP A 58 15.81 7.31 -31.69
N LYS A 59 15.96 6.00 -31.82
CA LYS A 59 15.73 5.27 -33.06
C LYS A 59 14.29 5.34 -33.56
N LEU A 60 13.31 5.49 -32.67
CA LEU A 60 11.88 5.56 -33.00
C LEU A 60 11.44 7.01 -33.25
N CYS A 61 11.98 7.95 -32.48
CA CYS A 61 11.75 9.37 -32.62
C CYS A 61 13.04 10.12 -32.27
N ASP A 62 13.66 10.74 -33.28
CA ASP A 62 14.94 11.43 -33.11
C ASP A 62 14.77 12.75 -32.35
N TYR A 63 14.87 12.68 -31.03
CA TYR A 63 14.81 13.83 -30.14
C TYR A 63 16.08 14.68 -30.13
N SER A 64 17.16 14.26 -30.79
CA SER A 64 18.38 15.03 -30.90
C SER A 64 18.22 16.28 -31.77
N LYS A 65 17.25 16.27 -32.67
CA LYS A 65 17.02 17.36 -33.63
C LYS A 65 16.23 18.54 -33.07
N GLY A 66 15.58 18.38 -31.94
CA GLY A 66 14.84 19.47 -31.27
C GLY A 66 13.65 20.04 -32.08
N ALA A 67 13.23 19.38 -33.16
CA ALA A 67 12.20 19.91 -34.05
C ALA A 67 10.79 19.45 -33.59
N LEU A 68 9.83 20.38 -33.53
CA LEU A 68 8.46 20.08 -33.10
C LEU A 68 7.64 19.29 -34.13
N ALA A 69 7.90 19.45 -35.42
CA ALA A 69 7.15 18.77 -36.49
C ALA A 69 7.23 17.25 -36.44
N PRO A 70 8.43 16.62 -36.28
CA PRO A 70 8.54 15.18 -36.11
C PRO A 70 7.82 14.66 -34.88
N ILE A 71 7.71 15.45 -33.80
CA ILE A 71 7.02 15.06 -32.57
C ILE A 71 5.52 14.92 -32.83
N ALA A 72 4.93 15.87 -33.56
CA ALA A 72 3.50 15.84 -33.89
C ALA A 72 3.12 14.63 -34.74
N GLU A 73 3.92 14.33 -35.77
CA GLU A 73 3.69 13.15 -36.63
C GLU A 73 3.83 11.85 -35.84
N PHE A 74 4.92 11.71 -35.06
CA PHE A 74 5.15 10.55 -34.21
C PHE A 74 3.99 10.32 -33.24
N LYS A 75 3.55 11.40 -32.57
CA LYS A 75 2.44 11.39 -31.62
C LYS A 75 1.12 10.95 -32.29
N ALA A 76 0.84 11.48 -33.49
CA ALA A 76 -0.32 11.11 -34.26
C ALA A 76 -0.32 9.61 -34.67
N LYS A 77 0.81 9.08 -35.13
CA LYS A 77 0.98 7.66 -35.46
C LYS A 77 0.78 6.77 -34.24
N CYS A 78 1.37 7.11 -33.09
CA CYS A 78 1.17 6.38 -31.85
C CYS A 78 -0.31 6.38 -31.44
N ALA A 79 -0.95 7.55 -31.45
CA ALA A 79 -2.37 7.69 -31.08
C ALA A 79 -3.28 6.86 -32.01
N ALA A 80 -3.05 6.90 -33.34
CA ALA A 80 -3.81 6.12 -34.31
C ALA A 80 -3.66 4.59 -34.08
N SER A 81 -2.56 4.16 -33.48
CA SER A 81 -2.31 2.76 -33.12
C SER A 81 -2.72 2.41 -31.69
N GLY A 82 -3.34 3.33 -30.94
CA GLY A 82 -3.72 3.15 -29.54
C GLY A 82 -2.53 3.07 -28.58
N VAL A 83 -1.35 3.53 -28.98
CA VAL A 83 -0.11 3.51 -28.19
C VAL A 83 0.08 4.85 -27.48
N GLN A 84 0.37 4.81 -26.18
CA GLN A 84 0.71 5.95 -25.35
C GLN A 84 2.18 5.89 -24.94
N CYS A 85 2.88 7.02 -25.07
CA CYS A 85 4.26 7.13 -24.63
C CYS A 85 4.31 7.89 -23.31
N LEU A 86 4.65 7.19 -22.23
CA LEU A 86 4.66 7.74 -20.87
C LEU A 86 6.09 8.03 -20.37
N ALA A 87 7.11 7.49 -21.03
CA ALA A 87 8.51 7.70 -20.75
C ALA A 87 9.33 7.85 -22.03
N ALA A 88 10.55 8.38 -21.93
CA ALA A 88 11.53 8.43 -23.00
C ALA A 88 12.95 8.19 -22.48
N GLY A 89 13.82 7.59 -23.28
CA GLY A 89 15.22 7.31 -22.99
C GLY A 89 15.59 5.83 -23.08
N PRO A 90 16.71 5.40 -22.47
CA PRO A 90 17.68 6.27 -21.78
C PRO A 90 18.49 7.16 -22.72
N LEU A 91 18.64 8.44 -22.33
CA LEU A 91 19.57 9.35 -22.94
C LEU A 91 20.91 9.32 -22.21
N TYR A 92 21.98 9.07 -22.94
CA TYR A 92 23.36 9.27 -22.47
C TYR A 92 23.81 10.69 -22.77
N PHE A 93 24.29 11.43 -21.78
CA PHE A 93 24.75 12.79 -21.99
C PHE A 93 25.95 13.15 -21.09
N ASP A 94 26.84 13.96 -21.61
CA ASP A 94 28.02 14.55 -20.94
C ASP A 94 28.02 16.08 -20.98
N ASN A 95 27.00 16.71 -21.56
CA ASN A 95 26.87 18.14 -21.71
C ASN A 95 25.42 18.63 -21.60
N GLU A 96 25.26 19.92 -21.24
CA GLU A 96 23.93 20.52 -21.04
C GLU A 96 23.13 20.66 -22.33
N LYS A 97 23.77 20.92 -23.46
CA LYS A 97 23.10 21.18 -24.74
C LYS A 97 22.26 19.97 -25.17
N ASP A 98 22.82 18.77 -25.11
CA ASP A 98 22.13 17.56 -25.54
C ASP A 98 21.07 17.13 -24.49
N ALA A 99 21.39 17.24 -23.20
CA ALA A 99 20.43 17.00 -22.14
C ALA A 99 19.22 17.94 -22.24
N ARG A 100 19.43 19.24 -22.46
CA ARG A 100 18.38 20.25 -22.57
C ARG A 100 17.42 19.95 -23.73
N LYS A 101 17.95 19.64 -24.92
CA LYS A 101 17.09 19.25 -26.06
C LYS A 101 16.19 18.07 -25.75
N PHE A 102 16.68 17.11 -25.00
CA PHE A 102 15.88 15.96 -24.58
C PHE A 102 14.76 16.34 -23.59
N PHE A 103 15.04 17.23 -22.64
CA PHE A 103 14.01 17.73 -21.73
C PHE A 103 12.97 18.61 -22.44
N GLU A 104 13.40 19.44 -23.42
CA GLU A 104 12.51 20.21 -24.29
C GLU A 104 11.60 19.29 -25.12
N PHE A 105 12.16 18.22 -25.70
CA PHE A 105 11.38 17.17 -26.37
C PHE A 105 10.36 16.53 -25.42
N ALA A 106 10.80 16.10 -24.24
CA ALA A 106 9.93 15.47 -23.26
C ALA A 106 8.76 16.39 -22.86
N LYS A 107 9.04 17.68 -22.63
CA LYS A 107 8.03 18.70 -22.32
C LYS A 107 7.06 18.90 -23.47
N ALA A 108 7.55 19.05 -24.69
CA ALA A 108 6.73 19.26 -25.90
C ALA A 108 5.84 18.04 -26.20
N TYR A 109 6.34 16.83 -25.94
CA TYR A 109 5.56 15.60 -26.08
C TYR A 109 4.50 15.45 -24.97
N GLY A 110 4.75 15.98 -23.78
CA GLY A 110 3.93 15.83 -22.58
C GLY A 110 4.40 14.69 -21.66
N ILE A 111 5.64 14.22 -21.81
CA ILE A 111 6.25 13.18 -20.97
C ILE A 111 6.64 13.78 -19.63
N LYS A 112 6.32 13.07 -18.54
CA LYS A 112 6.62 13.47 -17.16
C LYS A 112 7.77 12.70 -16.52
N THR A 113 8.24 11.64 -17.19
CA THR A 113 9.34 10.79 -16.72
C THR A 113 10.30 10.52 -17.87
N VAL A 114 11.57 10.83 -17.67
CA VAL A 114 12.65 10.51 -18.62
C VAL A 114 13.62 9.54 -17.97
N THR A 115 14.26 8.70 -18.78
CA THR A 115 15.36 7.85 -18.33
C THR A 115 16.67 8.36 -18.89
N VAL A 116 17.72 8.37 -18.07
CA VAL A 116 18.99 9.04 -18.39
C VAL A 116 20.19 8.26 -17.87
N VAL A 117 21.34 8.53 -18.48
CA VAL A 117 22.67 8.08 -18.03
C VAL A 117 23.62 9.26 -18.10
N PRO A 118 23.72 10.09 -17.03
CA PRO A 118 24.69 11.17 -16.95
C PRO A 118 26.12 10.61 -16.86
N PHE A 119 27.03 11.02 -17.73
CA PHE A 119 28.39 10.49 -17.75
C PHE A 119 29.44 11.58 -18.09
N GLU A 120 30.71 11.23 -17.98
CA GLU A 120 31.83 11.94 -18.62
C GLU A 120 32.73 10.91 -19.30
N LYS A 121 33.50 11.39 -20.32
CA LYS A 121 34.49 10.55 -21.00
C LYS A 121 35.82 10.60 -20.26
N LYS A 122 36.35 9.45 -19.87
CA LYS A 122 37.75 9.27 -19.44
C LYS A 122 38.47 8.35 -20.41
N GLY A 123 39.11 8.95 -21.39
CA GLY A 123 39.69 8.23 -22.53
C GLY A 123 38.59 7.54 -23.36
N LYS A 124 38.63 6.22 -23.45
CA LYS A 124 37.61 5.43 -24.18
C LYS A 124 36.43 4.99 -23.33
N ARG A 125 36.41 5.27 -22.01
CA ARG A 125 35.39 4.84 -21.07
C ARG A 125 34.42 5.96 -20.72
N ASN A 126 33.15 5.59 -20.53
CA ASN A 126 32.16 6.46 -19.89
C ASN A 126 32.16 6.14 -18.40
N VAL A 127 32.24 7.17 -17.57
CA VAL A 127 32.23 7.06 -16.10
C VAL A 127 31.20 8.02 -15.52
N GLU A 128 30.76 7.73 -14.29
CA GLU A 128 29.87 8.63 -13.54
C GLU A 128 30.48 10.04 -13.39
N SER A 129 29.66 11.08 -13.52
CA SER A 129 30.10 12.48 -13.50
C SER A 129 29.22 13.34 -12.61
N GLU A 130 29.83 13.98 -11.59
CA GLU A 130 29.15 14.97 -10.76
C GLU A 130 28.69 16.17 -11.59
N LYS A 131 29.50 16.63 -12.54
CA LYS A 131 29.14 17.73 -13.45
C LYS A 131 27.88 17.40 -14.25
N SER A 132 27.77 16.21 -14.80
CA SER A 132 26.57 15.79 -15.55
C SER A 132 25.36 15.58 -14.64
N LEU A 133 25.57 15.19 -13.38
CA LEU A 133 24.51 15.15 -12.37
C LEU A 133 24.05 16.56 -11.95
N ASP A 134 24.92 17.56 -11.90
CA ASP A 134 24.56 18.96 -11.64
C ASP A 134 23.71 19.53 -12.80
N ILE A 135 24.07 19.21 -14.05
CA ILE A 135 23.25 19.52 -15.22
C ILE A 135 21.87 18.87 -15.10
N LEU A 136 21.80 17.58 -14.74
CA LEU A 136 20.54 16.87 -14.54
C LEU A 136 19.67 17.55 -13.48
N GLU A 137 20.26 17.90 -12.34
CA GLU A 137 19.53 18.54 -11.25
C GLU A 137 18.95 19.91 -11.63
N LYS A 138 19.70 20.70 -12.38
CA LYS A 138 19.22 21.95 -12.98
C LYS A 138 18.00 21.71 -13.88
N LEU A 139 18.09 20.73 -14.80
CA LEU A 139 17.05 20.48 -15.80
C LEU A 139 15.78 19.86 -15.18
N VAL A 140 15.87 18.95 -14.21
CA VAL A 140 14.66 18.41 -13.55
C VAL A 140 13.89 19.49 -12.79
N LYS A 141 14.59 20.48 -12.21
CA LYS A 141 13.99 21.65 -11.56
C LYS A 141 13.33 22.59 -12.57
N GLU A 142 14.03 22.91 -13.65
CA GLU A 142 13.56 23.85 -14.68
C GLU A 142 12.33 23.34 -15.43
N PHE A 143 12.34 22.06 -15.81
CA PHE A 143 11.27 21.46 -16.63
C PHE A 143 10.15 20.82 -15.81
N ASP A 144 10.35 20.61 -14.51
CA ASP A 144 9.48 19.84 -13.61
C ASP A 144 9.19 18.43 -14.15
N ILE A 145 10.26 17.72 -14.54
CA ILE A 145 10.22 16.37 -15.11
C ILE A 145 11.05 15.46 -14.21
N LYS A 146 10.54 14.27 -13.90
CA LYS A 146 11.28 13.23 -13.18
C LYS A 146 12.29 12.56 -14.09
N ALA A 147 13.50 12.31 -13.59
CA ALA A 147 14.55 11.63 -14.32
C ALA A 147 15.02 10.38 -13.56
N GLY A 148 14.83 9.21 -14.16
CA GLY A 148 15.34 7.94 -13.64
C GLY A 148 16.72 7.62 -14.22
N ILE A 149 17.73 7.44 -13.37
CA ILE A 149 19.05 6.96 -13.82
C ILE A 149 18.96 5.46 -14.05
N HIS A 150 19.35 5.02 -15.25
CA HIS A 150 19.36 3.63 -15.66
C HIS A 150 20.65 2.94 -15.18
N ASN A 151 20.53 1.82 -14.46
CA ASN A 151 21.67 1.02 -14.04
C ASN A 151 22.06 -0.02 -15.11
N HIS A 152 23.38 -0.32 -15.24
CA HIS A 152 23.92 -1.08 -16.38
C HIS A 152 24.53 -2.45 -16.03
N GLY A 153 24.72 -2.75 -14.77
CA GLY A 153 25.32 -4.01 -14.33
C GLY A 153 26.85 -4.05 -14.51
N PRO A 154 27.46 -5.23 -14.39
CA PRO A 154 28.91 -5.38 -14.23
C PRO A 154 29.74 -5.07 -15.47
N ASP A 155 29.14 -5.00 -16.65
CA ASP A 155 29.84 -4.66 -17.89
C ASP A 155 30.30 -3.19 -17.94
N MET A 156 29.65 -2.35 -17.15
CA MET A 156 29.97 -0.93 -17.00
C MET A 156 30.20 -0.56 -15.53
N PRO A 157 31.28 -1.08 -14.91
CA PRO A 157 31.46 -0.96 -13.45
C PRO A 157 31.64 0.45 -12.95
N GLU A 158 32.04 1.39 -13.83
CA GLU A 158 32.23 2.81 -13.52
C GLU A 158 31.04 3.69 -13.91
N LEU A 159 29.90 3.08 -14.35
CA LEU A 159 28.75 3.80 -14.86
C LEU A 159 27.44 3.20 -14.32
N TYR A 160 27.13 3.53 -13.09
CA TYR A 160 25.90 3.09 -12.39
C TYR A 160 25.66 1.58 -12.47
N PRO A 161 26.58 0.72 -11.97
CA PRO A 161 26.43 -0.72 -12.11
C PRO A 161 25.27 -1.32 -11.31
N THR A 162 24.81 -0.64 -10.26
CA THR A 162 23.74 -1.12 -9.38
C THR A 162 22.86 0.02 -8.88
N ALA A 163 21.70 -0.31 -8.31
CA ALA A 163 20.85 0.67 -7.63
C ALA A 163 21.57 1.35 -6.45
N GLU A 164 22.45 0.63 -5.74
CA GLU A 164 23.25 1.19 -4.66
C GLU A 164 24.25 2.25 -5.18
N ALA A 165 24.86 2.03 -6.34
CA ALA A 165 25.74 2.99 -6.98
C ALA A 165 24.95 4.25 -7.38
N VAL A 166 23.78 4.09 -8.01
CA VAL A 166 22.89 5.23 -8.30
C VAL A 166 22.53 5.98 -7.03
N TRP A 167 22.09 5.26 -5.97
CA TRP A 167 21.71 5.89 -4.70
C TRP A 167 22.84 6.71 -4.07
N ALA A 168 24.06 6.20 -4.11
CA ALA A 168 25.23 6.91 -3.56
C ALA A 168 25.37 8.30 -4.15
N ARG A 169 25.00 8.49 -5.42
CA ARG A 169 25.09 9.77 -6.16
C ARG A 169 23.88 10.67 -5.98
N ILE A 170 22.66 10.10 -5.79
CA ILE A 170 21.43 10.89 -5.85
C ILE A 170 20.76 11.14 -4.50
N LYS A 171 21.19 10.48 -3.41
CA LYS A 171 20.54 10.54 -2.09
C LYS A 171 20.37 11.98 -1.54
N ASN A 172 21.31 12.88 -1.84
CA ASN A 172 21.32 14.27 -1.38
C ASN A 172 20.91 15.26 -2.49
N ARG A 173 20.44 14.78 -3.66
CA ARG A 173 20.02 15.62 -4.78
C ARG A 173 18.49 15.75 -4.83
N ASP A 174 18.00 16.65 -5.68
CA ASP A 174 16.57 16.89 -5.87
C ASP A 174 15.78 15.58 -6.01
N SER A 175 14.61 15.53 -5.37
CA SER A 175 13.79 14.33 -5.33
C SER A 175 13.25 13.89 -6.70
N ARG A 176 13.27 14.75 -7.72
CA ARG A 176 12.90 14.40 -9.10
C ARG A 176 13.95 13.53 -9.81
N ILE A 177 15.16 13.41 -9.26
CA ILE A 177 16.16 12.46 -9.73
C ILE A 177 15.99 11.15 -8.97
N GLY A 178 15.78 10.04 -9.67
CA GLY A 178 15.55 8.73 -9.09
C GLY A 178 16.09 7.61 -9.97
N PHE A 179 15.36 6.49 -10.00
CA PHE A 179 15.78 5.28 -10.68
C PHE A 179 14.91 4.99 -11.90
N CYS A 180 15.52 4.65 -13.00
CA CYS A 180 15.01 3.68 -13.96
C CYS A 180 15.69 2.36 -13.59
N LEU A 181 15.02 1.53 -12.80
CA LEU A 181 15.63 0.32 -12.28
C LEU A 181 15.51 -0.82 -13.30
N ASP A 182 16.64 -1.20 -13.91
CA ASP A 182 16.73 -2.43 -14.69
C ASP A 182 17.00 -3.61 -13.77
N VAL A 183 15.99 -4.47 -13.61
CA VAL A 183 16.05 -5.61 -12.69
C VAL A 183 17.02 -6.69 -13.14
N GLY A 184 17.23 -6.84 -14.48
CA GLY A 184 18.19 -7.78 -15.05
C GLY A 184 19.62 -7.33 -14.80
N HIS A 185 19.92 -6.07 -15.02
CA HIS A 185 21.24 -5.51 -14.73
C HIS A 185 21.56 -5.54 -13.24
N GLN A 186 20.57 -5.27 -12.36
CA GLN A 186 20.72 -5.40 -10.92
C GLN A 186 21.10 -6.83 -10.53
N ARG A 187 20.42 -7.84 -11.11
CA ARG A 187 20.70 -9.27 -10.88
C ARG A 187 22.08 -9.68 -11.41
N ARG A 188 22.46 -9.22 -12.61
CA ARG A 188 23.78 -9.48 -13.21
C ARG A 188 24.92 -8.97 -12.32
N ALA A 189 24.73 -7.87 -11.62
CA ALA A 189 25.68 -7.32 -10.66
C ALA A 189 25.67 -8.06 -9.30
N GLY A 190 24.99 -9.21 -9.19
CA GLY A 190 24.91 -10.00 -7.97
C GLY A 190 24.02 -9.40 -6.89
N LYS A 191 23.14 -8.44 -7.24
CA LYS A 191 22.25 -7.76 -6.28
C LYS A 191 20.82 -8.26 -6.44
N ASP A 192 20.05 -8.18 -5.35
CA ASP A 192 18.65 -8.56 -5.31
C ASP A 192 17.75 -7.40 -5.80
N PRO A 193 16.99 -7.57 -6.91
CA PRO A 193 16.06 -6.55 -7.40
C PRO A 193 14.90 -6.28 -6.43
N VAL A 194 14.40 -7.29 -5.72
CA VAL A 194 13.30 -7.14 -4.76
C VAL A 194 13.73 -6.28 -3.57
N ALA A 195 14.94 -6.52 -3.06
CA ALA A 195 15.50 -5.69 -1.99
C ALA A 195 15.70 -4.23 -2.45
N ALA A 196 16.17 -4.02 -3.69
CA ALA A 196 16.33 -2.68 -4.26
C ALA A 196 14.98 -1.95 -4.40
N ILE A 197 13.93 -2.64 -4.91
CA ILE A 197 12.57 -2.09 -5.02
C ILE A 197 12.06 -1.63 -3.65
N LYS A 198 12.11 -2.49 -2.63
CA LYS A 198 11.65 -2.17 -1.27
C LYS A 198 12.41 -1.01 -0.66
N LYS A 199 13.73 -0.97 -0.85
CA LYS A 199 14.61 0.05 -0.25
C LYS A 199 14.46 1.42 -0.89
N TYR A 200 14.25 1.49 -2.21
CA TYR A 200 14.30 2.74 -2.97
C TYR A 200 12.94 3.14 -3.57
N ALA A 201 11.85 2.51 -3.13
CA ALA A 201 10.50 2.64 -3.67
C ALA A 201 10.08 4.08 -4.00
N SER A 202 10.31 5.04 -3.10
CA SER A 202 9.90 6.44 -3.25
C SER A 202 10.62 7.20 -4.36
N ARG A 203 11.71 6.64 -4.89
CA ARG A 203 12.55 7.26 -5.94
C ARG A 203 12.59 6.42 -7.22
N ILE A 204 11.80 5.33 -7.33
CA ILE A 204 11.68 4.54 -8.57
C ILE A 204 10.65 5.21 -9.47
N TYR A 205 11.06 5.64 -10.66
CA TYR A 205 10.22 6.34 -11.63
C TYR A 205 9.93 5.53 -12.88
N ASP A 206 10.79 4.55 -13.20
CA ASP A 206 10.62 3.61 -14.29
C ASP A 206 11.24 2.26 -13.91
N ILE A 207 10.71 1.18 -14.48
CA ILE A 207 11.21 -0.19 -14.30
C ILE A 207 11.47 -0.78 -15.68
N HIS A 208 12.67 -1.32 -15.89
CA HIS A 208 12.96 -2.17 -17.02
C HIS A 208 12.89 -3.64 -16.59
N LEU A 209 11.86 -4.35 -17.08
CA LEU A 209 11.69 -5.80 -16.89
C LEU A 209 12.53 -6.55 -17.92
N LYS A 210 13.79 -6.72 -17.61
CA LYS A 210 14.75 -7.50 -18.40
C LYS A 210 14.97 -8.83 -17.69
N ASN A 211 14.29 -9.91 -18.13
CA ASN A 211 14.64 -11.22 -17.62
C ASN A 211 15.89 -11.76 -18.32
N ILE A 212 16.71 -12.48 -17.60
CA ILE A 212 18.04 -12.92 -18.04
C ILE A 212 18.29 -14.36 -17.62
N ARG A 213 19.28 -14.98 -18.30
CA ARG A 213 19.97 -16.17 -17.80
C ARG A 213 21.46 -15.85 -17.65
N ILE A 214 22.00 -16.13 -16.48
CA ILE A 214 23.43 -15.97 -16.19
C ILE A 214 24.11 -17.24 -16.63
N ASP A 215 24.88 -17.14 -17.71
CA ASP A 215 25.74 -18.19 -18.19
C ASP A 215 27.20 -17.81 -17.89
N ALA A 216 28.06 -18.77 -17.61
CA ALA A 216 29.49 -18.54 -17.32
C ALA A 216 30.23 -17.77 -18.45
N LYS A 217 29.67 -17.76 -19.67
CA LYS A 217 30.26 -17.10 -20.83
C LYS A 217 29.51 -15.88 -21.32
N LYS A 218 28.18 -15.78 -21.08
CA LYS A 218 27.32 -14.69 -21.58
C LYS A 218 26.12 -14.49 -20.69
N ASN A 219 25.80 -13.24 -20.42
CA ASN A 219 24.51 -12.87 -19.88
C ASN A 219 23.50 -12.76 -21.03
N LEU A 220 22.50 -13.62 -21.07
CA LEU A 220 21.53 -13.67 -22.14
C LEU A 220 20.21 -13.07 -21.68
N ALA A 221 19.69 -12.10 -22.45
CA ALA A 221 18.31 -11.68 -22.31
C ALA A 221 17.38 -12.85 -22.68
N MET A 222 16.33 -13.04 -21.88
CA MET A 222 15.40 -14.14 -22.01
C MET A 222 13.96 -13.64 -22.09
N GLN A 223 13.07 -14.47 -22.64
CA GLN A 223 11.63 -14.28 -22.51
C GLN A 223 11.23 -14.26 -21.04
N GLY A 224 10.16 -13.53 -20.71
CA GLY A 224 9.68 -13.35 -19.33
C GLY A 224 9.65 -14.64 -18.48
N PRO A 225 9.06 -15.74 -18.92
CA PRO A 225 8.97 -16.97 -18.12
C PRO A 225 10.25 -17.84 -18.14
N ARG A 226 11.24 -17.53 -18.99
CA ARG A 226 12.38 -18.43 -19.27
C ARG A 226 13.70 -17.98 -18.65
N GLY A 227 13.71 -16.86 -17.94
CA GLY A 227 14.90 -16.33 -17.24
C GLY A 227 14.99 -16.76 -15.79
N GLU A 228 15.99 -16.25 -15.09
CA GLU A 228 16.31 -16.59 -13.70
C GLU A 228 15.72 -15.64 -12.66
N LEU A 229 15.08 -14.55 -13.09
CA LEU A 229 14.48 -13.60 -12.19
C LEU A 229 13.14 -14.13 -11.65
N ASP A 230 12.94 -14.00 -10.35
CA ASP A 230 11.64 -14.22 -9.73
C ASP A 230 10.69 -13.04 -10.06
N ILE A 231 10.09 -13.11 -11.24
CA ILE A 231 9.18 -12.07 -11.73
C ILE A 231 7.96 -11.89 -10.82
N PRO A 232 7.31 -12.96 -10.31
CA PRO A 232 6.25 -12.81 -9.31
C PRO A 232 6.67 -11.99 -8.11
N ALA A 233 7.83 -12.27 -7.50
CA ALA A 233 8.31 -11.52 -6.35
C ALA A 233 8.66 -10.04 -6.69
N ILE A 234 9.21 -9.78 -7.87
CA ILE A 234 9.51 -8.42 -8.35
C ILE A 234 8.22 -7.61 -8.52
N LEU A 235 7.25 -8.15 -9.24
CA LEU A 235 5.98 -7.47 -9.50
C LEU A 235 5.15 -7.31 -8.22
N GLN A 236 5.17 -8.31 -7.31
CA GLN A 236 4.55 -8.19 -5.99
C GLN A 236 5.20 -7.07 -5.16
N ALA A 237 6.54 -6.98 -5.15
CA ALA A 237 7.23 -5.92 -4.41
C ALA A 237 6.89 -4.51 -4.93
N LEU A 238 6.71 -4.34 -6.25
CA LEU A 238 6.25 -3.09 -6.85
C LEU A 238 4.83 -2.74 -6.40
N ALA A 239 3.93 -3.71 -6.38
CA ALA A 239 2.57 -3.54 -5.87
C ALA A 239 2.57 -3.18 -4.37
N ASP A 240 3.32 -3.92 -3.56
CA ASP A 240 3.43 -3.73 -2.09
C ASP A 240 4.00 -2.36 -1.71
N THR A 241 4.84 -1.77 -2.56
CA THR A 241 5.44 -0.45 -2.34
C THR A 241 4.64 0.70 -2.96
N GLY A 242 3.50 0.39 -3.59
CA GLY A 242 2.62 1.40 -4.20
C GLY A 242 3.20 2.05 -5.46
N TYR A 243 4.04 1.36 -6.20
CA TYR A 243 4.54 1.85 -7.48
C TYR A 243 3.38 2.03 -8.47
N THR A 244 3.28 3.21 -9.09
CA THR A 244 2.19 3.56 -10.03
C THR A 244 2.68 3.84 -11.46
N GLY A 245 3.98 3.68 -11.70
CA GLY A 245 4.64 3.96 -12.99
C GLY A 245 4.38 2.89 -14.04
N VAL A 246 5.32 2.76 -14.97
CA VAL A 246 5.27 1.75 -16.02
C VAL A 246 6.39 0.73 -15.80
N CYS A 247 6.07 -0.52 -15.94
CA CYS A 247 7.03 -1.61 -16.04
C CYS A 247 7.28 -1.88 -17.53
N HIS A 248 8.38 -1.40 -18.09
CA HIS A 248 8.71 -1.57 -19.49
C HIS A 248 9.48 -2.88 -19.70
N ILE A 249 8.96 -3.77 -20.54
CA ILE A 249 9.66 -4.98 -20.98
C ILE A 249 10.86 -4.54 -21.83
N GLU A 250 12.07 -4.91 -21.44
CA GLU A 250 13.27 -4.71 -22.22
C GLU A 250 13.80 -6.07 -22.71
N TYR A 251 13.35 -6.46 -23.93
CA TYR A 251 13.68 -7.72 -24.55
C TYR A 251 14.78 -7.53 -25.60
N GLU A 252 16.01 -7.80 -25.20
CA GLU A 252 17.22 -7.60 -26.02
C GLU A 252 17.60 -8.85 -26.82
N ARG A 253 16.62 -9.42 -27.55
CA ARG A 253 16.79 -10.59 -28.38
C ARG A 253 15.99 -10.46 -29.66
N ASP A 254 16.45 -11.16 -30.74
CA ASP A 254 15.71 -11.29 -31.99
C ASP A 254 15.20 -9.93 -32.51
N TYR A 255 16.02 -8.88 -32.43
CA TYR A 255 15.62 -7.48 -32.65
C TYR A 255 14.85 -7.24 -33.96
N GLU A 256 15.06 -8.06 -34.99
CA GLU A 256 14.36 -7.96 -36.28
C GLU A 256 13.03 -8.72 -36.31
N GLY A 257 12.86 -9.75 -35.47
CA GLY A 257 11.71 -10.65 -35.41
C GLY A 257 11.24 -11.02 -34.01
N ASN A 258 11.24 -10.06 -33.09
CA ASN A 258 11.02 -10.28 -31.66
C ASN A 258 9.55 -10.51 -31.24
N LEU A 259 8.60 -10.55 -32.17
CA LEU A 259 7.16 -10.65 -31.88
C LEU A 259 6.82 -11.84 -30.97
N LEU A 260 7.33 -13.04 -31.27
CA LEU A 260 7.00 -14.24 -30.49
C LEU A 260 7.52 -14.15 -29.05
N GLY A 261 8.78 -13.73 -28.89
CA GLY A 261 9.38 -13.56 -27.55
C GLY A 261 8.73 -12.46 -26.73
N LEU A 262 8.31 -11.38 -27.37
CA LEU A 262 7.54 -10.32 -26.73
C LEU A 262 6.12 -10.76 -26.36
N ALA A 263 5.43 -11.49 -27.23
CA ALA A 263 4.10 -12.02 -26.95
C ALA A 263 4.12 -12.97 -25.75
N GLU A 264 5.10 -13.88 -25.69
CA GLU A 264 5.32 -14.76 -24.55
C GLU A 264 5.60 -13.98 -23.26
N SER A 265 6.49 -12.99 -23.31
CA SER A 265 6.84 -12.16 -22.15
C SER A 265 5.65 -11.33 -21.66
N ALA A 266 4.95 -10.65 -22.58
CA ALA A 266 3.80 -9.81 -22.23
C ALA A 266 2.63 -10.63 -21.65
N GLY A 267 2.36 -11.81 -22.24
CA GLY A 267 1.35 -12.75 -21.73
C GLY A 267 1.67 -13.23 -20.32
N TYR A 268 2.91 -13.65 -20.09
CA TYR A 268 3.38 -14.09 -18.78
C TYR A 268 3.29 -12.98 -17.73
N TYR A 269 3.82 -11.79 -18.02
CA TYR A 269 3.78 -10.68 -17.06
C TYR A 269 2.36 -10.26 -16.73
N ARG A 270 1.44 -10.23 -17.70
CA ARG A 270 0.01 -9.98 -17.43
C ARG A 270 -0.58 -11.04 -16.51
N GLY A 271 -0.37 -12.32 -16.81
CA GLY A 271 -0.86 -13.41 -15.96
C GLY A 271 -0.35 -13.33 -14.51
N VAL A 272 0.93 -12.94 -14.32
CA VAL A 272 1.48 -12.67 -12.99
C VAL A 272 0.80 -11.45 -12.37
N MET A 273 0.65 -10.33 -13.09
CA MET A 273 -0.01 -9.11 -12.59
C MET A 273 -1.46 -9.37 -12.17
N ASP A 274 -2.18 -10.18 -12.91
CA ASP A 274 -3.58 -10.58 -12.60
C ASP A 274 -3.67 -11.43 -11.32
N SER A 275 -2.59 -12.13 -10.96
CA SER A 275 -2.51 -12.95 -9.75
C SER A 275 -2.02 -12.17 -8.50
N ILE A 276 -1.51 -10.96 -8.70
CA ILE A 276 -1.00 -10.13 -7.59
C ILE A 276 -2.14 -9.54 -6.78
N VAL A 277 -2.09 -9.74 -5.48
CA VAL A 277 -2.90 -8.99 -4.52
C VAL A 277 -2.01 -7.90 -3.91
N PRO A 278 -2.17 -6.63 -4.31
CA PRO A 278 -1.37 -5.56 -3.73
C PRO A 278 -1.61 -5.50 -2.22
N LYS A 279 -0.55 -5.43 -1.43
CA LYS A 279 -0.71 -5.01 -0.04
C LYS A 279 -1.27 -3.60 -0.02
N ALA A 280 -2.26 -3.38 0.83
CA ALA A 280 -2.86 -2.06 0.93
C ALA A 280 -1.80 -1.00 1.25
N VAL A 281 -1.68 -0.01 0.36
CA VAL A 281 -0.79 1.13 0.60
C VAL A 281 -1.34 1.91 1.79
N MET A 282 -0.55 2.00 2.86
CA MET A 282 -0.96 2.67 4.08
C MET A 282 -1.05 4.18 3.85
N ALA A 283 -2.26 4.72 3.82
CA ALA A 283 -2.50 6.15 3.64
C ALA A 283 -1.80 6.97 4.74
N PRO A 284 -1.19 8.12 4.43
CA PRO A 284 -0.64 8.99 5.47
C PRO A 284 -1.74 9.45 6.43
N VAL A 285 -1.36 9.89 7.62
CA VAL A 285 -2.28 10.54 8.57
C VAL A 285 -2.89 11.77 7.87
N PRO A 286 -4.22 11.98 7.96
CA PRO A 286 -4.86 13.12 7.32
C PRO A 286 -4.26 14.46 7.76
N ALA A 287 -4.15 15.40 6.84
CA ALA A 287 -3.68 16.75 7.16
C ALA A 287 -4.60 17.39 8.22
N GLY A 288 -4.01 18.02 9.23
CA GLY A 288 -4.74 18.61 10.35
C GLY A 288 -5.28 17.62 11.39
N ALA A 289 -4.92 16.33 11.29
CA ALA A 289 -5.25 15.35 12.31
C ALA A 289 -4.62 15.69 13.66
N ASN A 290 -5.15 15.08 14.74
CA ASN A 290 -4.72 15.25 16.12
C ASN A 290 -4.78 16.71 16.60
N THR A 291 -5.72 17.48 16.07
CA THR A 291 -6.03 18.83 16.53
C THR A 291 -7.54 18.97 16.78
N LEU A 292 -7.93 19.89 17.65
CA LEU A 292 -9.34 20.26 17.82
C LEU A 292 -9.66 21.46 16.94
N SER A 293 -10.74 21.38 16.17
CA SER A 293 -11.27 22.57 15.49
C SER A 293 -11.79 23.60 16.48
N PRO A 294 -11.99 24.87 16.08
CA PRO A 294 -12.62 25.88 16.93
C PRO A 294 -13.99 25.43 17.45
N GLU A 295 -14.79 24.77 16.62
CA GLU A 295 -16.11 24.24 16.95
C GLU A 295 -16.00 23.10 17.97
N GLU A 296 -15.07 22.15 17.77
CA GLU A 296 -14.84 21.05 18.73
C GLU A 296 -14.39 21.58 20.10
N LYS A 297 -13.54 22.60 20.11
CA LYS A 297 -13.14 23.27 21.37
C LYS A 297 -14.34 23.94 22.06
N ALA A 298 -15.17 24.65 21.30
CA ALA A 298 -16.38 25.31 21.82
C ALA A 298 -17.40 24.29 22.34
N GLU A 299 -17.51 23.13 21.68
CA GLU A 299 -18.35 22.02 22.10
C GLU A 299 -17.82 21.24 23.31
N GLY A 300 -16.59 21.48 23.74
CA GLY A 300 -15.97 20.84 24.90
C GLY A 300 -15.31 19.49 24.62
N TYR A 301 -14.86 19.24 23.39
CA TYR A 301 -14.02 18.08 23.11
C TYR A 301 -12.63 18.23 23.74
N GLU A 302 -12.09 17.11 24.21
CA GLU A 302 -10.73 16.94 24.69
C GLU A 302 -9.97 16.04 23.70
N LEU A 303 -8.71 16.41 23.41
CA LEU A 303 -7.80 15.60 22.60
C LEU A 303 -7.07 14.60 23.50
N LEU A 304 -7.14 13.31 23.16
CA LEU A 304 -6.51 12.23 23.92
C LEU A 304 -5.18 11.76 23.34
N PHE A 305 -4.77 12.30 22.17
CA PHE A 305 -3.48 12.02 21.51
C PHE A 305 -3.10 13.19 20.59
N ASP A 306 -1.88 13.72 20.76
CA ASP A 306 -1.37 14.89 20.05
C ASP A 306 -0.71 14.59 18.69
N GLY A 307 -0.48 13.31 18.36
CA GLY A 307 0.20 12.89 17.15
C GLY A 307 1.73 12.88 17.23
N GLU A 308 2.33 13.39 18.29
CA GLU A 308 3.78 13.54 18.42
C GLU A 308 4.38 12.58 19.46
N ASN A 309 3.77 12.50 20.62
CA ASN A 309 4.29 11.77 21.77
C ASN A 309 3.42 10.56 22.13
N LEU A 310 4.02 9.53 22.76
CA LEU A 310 3.22 8.50 23.40
C LEU A 310 2.33 9.15 24.47
N PRO A 311 0.99 8.94 24.44
CA PRO A 311 0.06 9.69 25.27
C PRO A 311 -0.01 9.16 26.72
N ALA A 312 1.15 9.04 27.38
CA ALA A 312 1.28 8.50 28.74
C ALA A 312 0.67 9.38 29.83
N ASP A 313 0.34 10.63 29.51
CA ASP A 313 -0.41 11.54 30.37
C ASP A 313 -1.92 11.23 30.40
N LYS A 314 -2.47 10.67 29.32
CA LYS A 314 -3.89 10.34 29.14
C LYS A 314 -4.20 8.84 29.24
N TRP A 315 -3.26 7.97 28.87
CA TRP A 315 -3.44 6.53 28.75
C TRP A 315 -2.47 5.75 29.61
N VAL A 316 -2.88 4.55 30.04
CA VAL A 316 -2.09 3.57 30.79
C VAL A 316 -2.33 2.16 30.26
N GLY A 317 -1.41 1.25 30.50
CA GLY A 317 -1.51 -0.15 30.05
C GLY A 317 -2.32 -1.01 31.02
N VAL A 318 -3.17 -1.86 30.48
CA VAL A 318 -3.92 -2.85 31.26
C VAL A 318 -2.96 -3.89 31.86
N LYS A 319 -1.97 -4.40 31.10
CA LYS A 319 -0.92 -5.30 31.59
C LYS A 319 -0.05 -4.64 32.69
N GLU A 320 0.05 -3.33 32.68
CA GLU A 320 0.77 -2.54 33.68
C GLU A 320 -0.12 -2.20 34.91
N LYS A 321 -1.24 -2.93 35.08
CA LYS A 321 -2.23 -2.72 36.16
C LYS A 321 -2.73 -1.26 36.22
N CYS A 322 -2.86 -0.60 35.09
CA CYS A 322 -3.24 0.79 34.92
C CYS A 322 -2.35 1.81 35.66
N ALA A 323 -1.10 1.44 35.96
CA ALA A 323 -0.15 2.30 36.70
C ALA A 323 0.70 3.19 35.78
N ARG A 324 1.01 2.74 34.56
CA ARG A 324 1.83 3.46 33.59
C ARG A 324 1.50 3.03 32.15
N PHE A 325 1.97 3.80 31.17
CA PHE A 325 1.92 3.42 29.76
C PHE A 325 2.85 2.22 29.49
N PRO A 326 2.49 1.29 28.54
CA PRO A 326 3.34 0.13 28.20
C PRO A 326 4.73 0.58 27.71
N ARG A 327 5.77 -0.17 28.08
CA ARG A 327 7.15 0.09 27.64
C ARG A 327 7.44 -0.38 26.22
N LYS A 328 6.56 -1.19 25.63
CA LYS A 328 6.65 -1.77 24.29
C LYS A 328 5.26 -1.94 23.70
N GLY A 329 5.17 -2.40 22.45
CA GLY A 329 3.92 -2.71 21.77
C GLY A 329 3.25 -1.52 21.13
N TRP A 330 3.44 -0.32 21.64
CA TRP A 330 2.88 0.93 21.10
C TRP A 330 3.99 1.90 20.72
N TYR A 331 3.83 2.59 19.60
CA TYR A 331 4.75 3.64 19.13
C TYR A 331 4.01 4.69 18.32
N VAL A 332 4.62 5.86 18.17
CA VAL A 332 4.12 6.93 17.31
C VAL A 332 4.94 6.96 16.02
N SER A 333 4.25 7.00 14.89
CA SER A 333 4.88 7.12 13.58
C SER A 333 4.01 7.94 12.64
N GLY A 334 4.57 9.00 12.05
CA GLY A 334 3.86 9.86 11.10
C GLY A 334 2.55 10.43 11.60
N GLY A 335 2.45 10.77 12.89
CA GLY A 335 1.24 11.29 13.51
C GLY A 335 0.21 10.23 13.95
N ALA A 336 0.54 8.95 13.88
CA ALA A 336 -0.35 7.87 14.28
C ALA A 336 0.17 7.11 15.50
N LEU A 337 -0.71 6.80 16.44
CA LEU A 337 -0.48 5.87 17.53
C LEU A 337 -0.71 4.45 17.02
N THR A 338 0.34 3.65 16.96
CA THR A 338 0.35 2.37 16.25
C THR A 338 0.75 1.23 17.17
N MET A 339 0.06 0.11 17.05
CA MET A 339 0.43 -1.10 17.77
C MET A 339 1.37 -1.99 16.94
N ARG A 340 2.34 -2.63 17.62
CA ARG A 340 3.26 -3.61 17.04
C ARG A 340 2.72 -5.01 17.26
N PRO A 341 2.53 -5.80 16.20
CA PRO A 341 2.06 -7.17 16.34
C PRO A 341 3.15 -8.09 16.89
N THR A 342 2.74 -9.24 17.42
CA THR A 342 3.61 -10.37 17.79
C THR A 342 3.49 -11.54 16.81
N SER A 343 2.47 -11.52 15.98
CA SER A 343 2.19 -12.45 14.88
C SER A 343 1.59 -11.68 13.70
N ALA A 344 1.39 -12.35 12.59
CA ALA A 344 0.70 -11.76 11.43
C ALA A 344 -0.20 -12.80 10.76
N ILE A 345 -1.14 -12.34 9.93
CA ILE A 345 -1.90 -13.19 9.04
C ILE A 345 -1.44 -12.89 7.62
N SER A 346 -1.07 -13.92 6.87
CA SER A 346 -0.70 -13.82 5.46
C SER A 346 -1.42 -14.91 4.67
N ASN A 347 -2.14 -14.51 3.61
CA ASN A 347 -2.96 -15.43 2.80
C ASN A 347 -3.92 -16.28 3.66
N GLY A 348 -4.57 -15.64 4.66
CA GLY A 348 -5.51 -16.30 5.57
C GLY A 348 -4.90 -17.28 6.58
N LYS A 349 -3.58 -17.36 6.67
CA LYS A 349 -2.86 -18.24 7.61
C LYS A 349 -2.02 -17.44 8.59
N TRP A 350 -1.95 -17.91 9.82
CA TRP A 350 -1.06 -17.37 10.84
C TRP A 350 0.40 -17.60 10.45
N VAL A 351 1.20 -16.55 10.50
CA VAL A 351 2.64 -16.57 10.26
C VAL A 351 3.39 -15.96 11.44
N ASP A 352 4.54 -16.55 11.74
CA ASP A 352 5.40 -16.05 12.78
C ASP A 352 6.20 -14.84 12.30
N LEU A 353 6.30 -13.81 13.14
CA LEU A 353 7.20 -12.69 12.91
C LEU A 353 8.63 -13.04 13.34
N PRO A 354 9.65 -12.36 12.78
CA PRO A 354 11.04 -12.45 13.28
C PRO A 354 11.13 -12.22 14.78
N ALA A 355 12.07 -12.87 15.44
CA ALA A 355 12.20 -12.82 16.90
C ALA A 355 12.43 -11.40 17.45
N GLU A 356 13.16 -10.55 16.71
CA GLU A 356 13.38 -9.14 17.02
C GLU A 356 12.08 -8.34 17.00
N ASP A 357 11.19 -8.57 16.03
CA ASP A 357 9.88 -7.88 15.93
C ASP A 357 8.95 -8.32 17.05
N LYS A 358 8.90 -9.63 17.36
CA LYS A 358 8.12 -10.18 18.48
C LYS A 358 8.52 -9.55 19.83
N LYS A 359 9.80 -9.27 20.05
CA LYS A 359 10.29 -8.63 21.29
C LYS A 359 9.73 -7.23 21.49
N LEU A 360 9.48 -6.51 20.40
CA LEU A 360 8.97 -5.13 20.42
C LEU A 360 7.46 -5.06 20.53
N GLY A 361 6.74 -6.13 20.22
CA GLY A 361 5.28 -6.22 20.27
C GLY A 361 4.73 -6.64 21.62
N GLY A 362 3.40 -6.81 21.69
CA GLY A 362 2.69 -7.38 22.84
C GLY A 362 2.64 -6.47 24.07
N GLY A 363 2.53 -5.17 23.88
CA GLY A 363 2.33 -4.20 24.96
C GLY A 363 1.02 -4.40 25.70
N GLY A 364 0.04 -4.98 25.04
CA GLY A 364 -1.32 -5.16 25.55
C GLY A 364 -2.18 -3.92 25.41
N ASP A 365 -3.42 -4.03 25.81
CA ASP A 365 -4.43 -2.98 25.71
C ASP A 365 -4.02 -1.74 26.51
N ILE A 366 -4.39 -0.56 25.99
CA ILE A 366 -4.26 0.70 26.71
C ILE A 366 -5.65 1.28 27.03
N VAL A 367 -5.76 1.90 28.21
CA VAL A 367 -7.00 2.50 28.71
C VAL A 367 -6.78 3.94 29.11
N THR A 368 -7.82 4.76 28.99
CA THR A 368 -7.78 6.13 29.52
C THR A 368 -7.59 6.14 31.04
N LYS A 369 -6.85 7.13 31.56
CA LYS A 369 -6.75 7.32 33.02
C LYS A 369 -8.08 7.70 33.65
N ARG A 370 -8.90 8.48 32.92
CA ARG A 370 -10.24 8.89 33.34
C ARG A 370 -11.29 7.86 32.94
N LYS A 371 -12.38 7.82 33.69
CA LYS A 371 -13.61 7.11 33.35
C LYS A 371 -14.62 8.08 32.76
N PHE A 372 -15.53 7.57 31.94
CA PHE A 372 -16.59 8.32 31.28
C PHE A 372 -17.93 7.63 31.51
N LYS A 373 -18.99 8.41 31.64
CA LYS A 373 -20.36 7.94 31.79
C LYS A 373 -21.15 8.16 30.50
N ASP A 374 -21.44 9.41 30.22
CA ASP A 374 -22.11 9.84 29.00
C ASP A 374 -21.11 10.60 28.14
N PHE A 375 -20.90 10.16 26.91
CA PHE A 375 -19.80 10.70 26.10
C PHE A 375 -20.03 10.54 24.60
N ILE A 376 -19.30 11.32 23.82
CA ILE A 376 -19.01 11.09 22.41
C ILE A 376 -17.52 10.83 22.30
N PHE A 377 -17.13 9.68 21.77
CA PHE A 377 -15.74 9.36 21.49
C PHE A 377 -15.54 9.20 19.98
N LYS A 378 -14.74 10.08 19.38
CA LYS A 378 -14.31 10.06 17.98
C LYS A 378 -12.91 9.46 17.91
N PHE A 379 -12.68 8.63 16.90
CA PHE A 379 -11.37 8.02 16.64
C PHE A 379 -11.24 7.68 15.17
N ASP A 380 -10.10 7.99 14.58
CA ASP A 380 -9.77 7.48 13.26
C ASP A 380 -8.85 6.28 13.39
N PHE A 381 -9.05 5.28 12.54
CA PHE A 381 -8.25 4.06 12.55
C PHE A 381 -7.91 3.61 11.13
N ARG A 382 -6.74 2.99 11.00
CA ARG A 382 -6.23 2.43 9.75
C ARG A 382 -5.67 1.04 10.02
N MET A 383 -6.08 0.08 9.20
CA MET A 383 -5.78 -1.34 9.36
C MET A 383 -4.80 -1.83 8.31
N THR A 384 -3.91 -2.75 8.67
CA THR A 384 -3.21 -3.61 7.71
C THR A 384 -4.14 -4.72 7.24
N ASP A 385 -3.69 -5.50 6.25
CA ASP A 385 -4.43 -6.68 5.78
C ASP A 385 -4.72 -7.66 6.93
N ALA A 386 -5.94 -8.19 6.93
CA ALA A 386 -6.46 -9.09 7.94
C ALA A 386 -6.32 -8.60 9.40
N ALA A 387 -6.26 -7.28 9.63
CA ALA A 387 -6.08 -6.72 10.96
C ALA A 387 -7.29 -6.94 11.87
N ASN A 388 -7.00 -7.10 13.16
CA ASN A 388 -7.97 -7.24 14.23
C ASN A 388 -7.60 -6.35 15.42
N SER A 389 -8.54 -5.57 15.89
CA SER A 389 -8.46 -4.71 17.07
C SER A 389 -9.88 -4.38 17.55
N GLY A 390 -9.99 -3.57 18.57
CA GLY A 390 -11.27 -3.08 19.08
C GLY A 390 -11.11 -1.76 19.81
N VAL A 391 -12.14 -0.95 19.75
CA VAL A 391 -12.30 0.23 20.60
C VAL A 391 -13.35 -0.10 21.64
N LYS A 392 -12.90 -0.29 22.88
CA LYS A 392 -13.79 -0.71 23.97
C LYS A 392 -14.14 0.48 24.87
N TYR A 393 -15.27 0.36 25.54
CA TYR A 393 -15.76 1.39 26.45
C TYR A 393 -16.40 0.77 27.68
N PHE A 394 -16.55 1.56 28.74
CA PHE A 394 -16.92 1.08 30.08
C PHE A 394 -15.98 0.03 30.67
N HIS A 395 -14.68 0.05 30.24
CA HIS A 395 -13.69 -0.83 30.84
C HIS A 395 -13.49 -0.52 32.33
N ASP A 396 -13.49 -1.59 33.13
CA ASP A 396 -13.11 -1.55 34.54
C ASP A 396 -12.27 -2.79 34.86
N GLU A 397 -11.13 -2.57 35.50
CA GLU A 397 -10.18 -3.63 35.83
C GLU A 397 -10.74 -4.72 36.77
N ARG A 398 -11.86 -4.46 37.40
CA ARG A 398 -12.57 -5.42 38.26
C ARG A 398 -13.46 -6.39 37.47
N GLN A 399 -13.77 -6.07 36.22
CA GLN A 399 -14.52 -6.98 35.35
C GLN A 399 -13.73 -8.24 35.06
N ASN A 400 -14.44 -9.37 34.93
CA ASN A 400 -13.80 -10.63 34.60
C ASN A 400 -13.08 -10.53 33.25
N LYS A 401 -11.78 -10.86 33.22
CA LYS A 401 -10.91 -10.77 32.05
C LYS A 401 -10.84 -9.35 31.42
N GLY A 402 -11.17 -8.29 32.19
CA GLY A 402 -11.20 -6.93 31.66
C GLY A 402 -12.24 -6.74 30.55
N SER A 403 -13.27 -7.55 30.51
CA SER A 403 -14.27 -7.52 29.43
C SER A 403 -15.22 -6.34 29.56
N CYS A 404 -15.50 -5.70 28.45
CA CYS A 404 -16.42 -4.58 28.33
C CYS A 404 -16.97 -4.53 26.90
N GLU A 405 -17.89 -3.63 26.66
CA GLU A 405 -18.46 -3.41 25.33
C GLU A 405 -17.38 -3.01 24.35
N GLU A 406 -17.48 -3.52 23.13
CA GLU A 406 -16.45 -3.38 22.11
C GLU A 406 -17.02 -2.98 20.75
N TYR A 407 -16.59 -1.81 20.24
CA TYR A 407 -16.72 -1.46 18.83
C TYR A 407 -15.65 -2.24 18.07
N GLN A 408 -16.05 -3.20 17.25
CA GLN A 408 -15.12 -4.07 16.52
C GLN A 408 -14.38 -3.32 15.42
N VAL A 409 -13.06 -3.46 15.39
CA VAL A 409 -12.16 -2.99 14.33
C VAL A 409 -11.55 -4.22 13.65
N LEU A 410 -12.14 -4.63 12.54
CA LEU A 410 -11.76 -5.84 11.83
C LEU A 410 -11.66 -5.58 10.34
N ASP A 411 -10.51 -5.96 9.75
CA ASP A 411 -10.35 -5.90 8.30
C ASP A 411 -11.15 -7.01 7.62
N LYS A 412 -11.80 -6.70 6.49
CA LYS A 412 -12.62 -7.66 5.74
C LYS A 412 -11.84 -8.87 5.22
N GLY A 413 -10.52 -8.78 5.08
CA GLY A 413 -9.62 -9.89 4.75
C GLY A 413 -9.35 -10.84 5.92
N HIS A 414 -9.81 -10.52 7.14
CA HIS A 414 -9.61 -11.39 8.29
C HIS A 414 -10.41 -12.70 8.15
N PRO A 415 -9.86 -13.88 8.55
CA PRO A 415 -10.53 -15.17 8.41
C PRO A 415 -11.91 -15.28 9.07
N LEU A 416 -12.21 -14.45 10.07
CA LEU A 416 -13.54 -14.39 10.67
C LEU A 416 -14.60 -13.88 9.68
N CYS A 417 -14.25 -12.96 8.77
CA CYS A 417 -15.22 -12.37 7.84
C CYS A 417 -15.71 -13.36 6.77
N SER A 418 -14.98 -14.45 6.53
CA SER A 418 -15.37 -15.51 5.58
C SER A 418 -16.22 -16.62 6.19
N LYS A 419 -16.50 -16.57 7.49
CA LYS A 419 -17.31 -17.58 8.18
C LYS A 419 -18.75 -17.11 8.29
N GLU A 420 -19.69 -17.98 7.96
CA GLU A 420 -21.13 -17.76 8.17
C GLU A 420 -21.44 -17.59 9.66
N GLY A 421 -22.37 -16.70 9.99
CA GLY A 421 -22.82 -16.47 11.38
C GLY A 421 -21.85 -15.63 12.22
N THR A 422 -20.88 -14.92 11.59
CA THR A 422 -19.92 -14.05 12.28
C THR A 422 -20.20 -12.55 12.11
N GLU A 423 -21.39 -12.17 11.65
CA GLU A 423 -21.79 -10.76 11.42
C GLU A 423 -21.67 -9.92 12.69
N ILE A 424 -21.90 -10.52 13.86
CA ILE A 424 -21.72 -9.90 15.18
C ILE A 424 -20.25 -9.69 15.59
N GLN A 425 -19.31 -10.11 14.74
CA GLN A 425 -17.87 -9.99 14.96
C GLN A 425 -17.19 -9.13 13.89
N GLN A 426 -17.96 -8.54 12.96
CA GLN A 426 -17.43 -7.72 11.87
C GLN A 426 -17.28 -6.26 12.29
N ILE A 427 -16.66 -5.47 11.41
CA ILE A 427 -16.36 -4.05 11.65
C ILE A 427 -17.61 -3.27 12.12
N GLY A 428 -17.45 -2.44 13.13
CA GLY A 428 -18.52 -1.60 13.68
C GLY A 428 -19.54 -2.32 14.58
N ALA A 429 -19.53 -3.66 14.63
CA ALA A 429 -20.41 -4.46 15.48
C ALA A 429 -20.18 -4.17 16.98
N LEU A 430 -21.21 -4.37 17.79
CA LEU A 430 -20.99 -4.62 19.21
C LEU A 430 -20.56 -6.08 19.32
N TYR A 431 -19.25 -6.27 19.46
CA TYR A 431 -18.59 -7.56 19.31
C TYR A 431 -19.28 -8.67 20.09
N ASP A 432 -19.58 -9.76 19.38
CA ASP A 432 -20.20 -10.98 19.90
C ASP A 432 -21.64 -10.81 20.44
N LEU A 433 -22.29 -9.66 20.15
CA LEU A 433 -23.65 -9.36 20.60
C LEU A 433 -24.58 -8.87 19.48
N PHE A 434 -24.24 -7.79 18.76
CA PHE A 434 -25.08 -7.20 17.73
C PHE A 434 -24.28 -6.89 16.46
N PRO A 435 -24.80 -7.25 15.27
CA PRO A 435 -24.17 -6.88 14.00
C PRO A 435 -24.31 -5.39 13.71
N ALA A 436 -23.39 -4.85 12.93
CA ALA A 436 -23.46 -3.50 12.40
C ALA A 436 -24.05 -3.49 10.99
N ASN A 437 -25.15 -2.78 10.79
CA ASN A 437 -25.86 -2.71 9.51
C ASN A 437 -25.18 -1.72 8.55
N GLY A 438 -24.88 -2.16 7.32
CA GLY A 438 -24.24 -1.32 6.30
C GLY A 438 -22.78 -0.94 6.61
N ALA A 439 -22.14 -1.58 7.59
CA ALA A 439 -20.77 -1.25 7.99
C ALA A 439 -19.74 -1.66 6.93
N ASN A 440 -19.95 -2.79 6.26
CA ASN A 440 -19.04 -3.26 5.21
C ASN A 440 -19.02 -2.33 3.99
N GLU A 441 -20.17 -1.74 3.64
CA GLU A 441 -20.32 -0.75 2.57
C GLU A 441 -19.76 0.61 2.98
N ALA A 442 -19.92 0.98 4.25
CA ALA A 442 -19.39 2.23 4.79
C ALA A 442 -17.86 2.18 5.00
N ALA A 443 -17.28 1.00 5.21
CA ALA A 443 -15.85 0.83 5.47
C ALA A 443 -15.00 1.16 4.25
N LYS A 444 -13.93 1.92 4.46
CA LYS A 444 -12.92 2.18 3.43
C LYS A 444 -12.00 0.96 3.27
N PRO A 445 -11.35 0.82 2.10
CA PRO A 445 -10.42 -0.27 1.86
C PRO A 445 -9.28 -0.34 2.90
N THR A 446 -8.72 -1.54 3.09
CA THR A 446 -7.51 -1.78 3.87
C THR A 446 -6.42 -0.75 3.56
N GLY A 447 -5.72 -0.25 4.56
CA GLY A 447 -4.70 0.79 4.41
C GLY A 447 -5.24 2.23 4.38
N GLN A 448 -6.54 2.44 4.26
CA GLN A 448 -7.18 3.75 4.30
C GLN A 448 -7.68 4.09 5.71
N TRP A 449 -7.73 5.39 6.04
CA TRP A 449 -8.25 5.87 7.31
C TRP A 449 -9.78 5.81 7.35
N ASN A 450 -10.32 5.09 8.31
CA ASN A 450 -11.73 5.07 8.68
C ASN A 450 -11.94 5.98 9.88
N SER A 451 -13.10 6.63 9.95
CA SER A 451 -13.52 7.43 11.11
C SER A 451 -14.61 6.69 11.87
N GLY A 452 -14.31 6.31 13.11
CA GLY A 452 -15.23 5.72 14.05
C GLY A 452 -15.76 6.76 15.05
N MET A 453 -17.01 6.56 15.50
CA MET A 453 -17.56 7.34 16.62
C MET A 453 -18.48 6.47 17.45
N ILE A 454 -18.34 6.59 18.76
CA ILE A 454 -19.24 6.00 19.75
C ILE A 454 -19.96 7.13 20.47
N VAL A 455 -21.29 7.10 20.48
CA VAL A 455 -22.13 8.00 21.27
C VAL A 455 -22.80 7.18 22.36
N SER A 456 -22.56 7.53 23.61
CA SER A 456 -23.21 6.91 24.76
C SER A 456 -23.93 7.97 25.58
N LYS A 457 -25.25 7.83 25.74
CA LYS A 457 -26.08 8.74 26.55
C LYS A 457 -27.15 7.94 27.32
N GLY A 458 -27.02 7.91 28.62
CA GLY A 458 -27.84 7.05 29.46
C GLY A 458 -27.63 5.58 29.11
N THR A 459 -28.71 4.88 28.76
CA THR A 459 -28.67 3.48 28.31
C THR A 459 -28.46 3.33 26.80
N LYS A 460 -28.65 4.40 26.03
CA LYS A 460 -28.49 4.35 24.56
C LYS A 460 -27.06 4.47 24.13
N VAL A 461 -26.65 3.58 23.20
CA VAL A 461 -25.34 3.62 22.57
C VAL A 461 -25.49 3.53 21.05
N GLU A 462 -24.72 4.33 20.34
CA GLU A 462 -24.63 4.32 18.89
C GLU A 462 -23.19 4.06 18.45
N HIS A 463 -23.02 3.25 17.39
CA HIS A 463 -21.78 3.13 16.64
C HIS A 463 -21.92 3.78 15.27
N TRP A 464 -20.94 4.58 14.90
CA TRP A 464 -20.87 5.27 13.62
C TRP A 464 -19.58 4.89 12.90
N LEU A 465 -19.64 4.71 11.60
CA LEU A 465 -18.50 4.44 10.73
C LEU A 465 -18.55 5.34 9.51
N ASN A 466 -17.52 6.16 9.30
CA ASN A 466 -17.40 7.09 8.16
C ASN A 466 -18.65 7.99 7.97
N GLY A 467 -19.24 8.45 9.07
CA GLY A 467 -20.43 9.31 9.07
C GLY A 467 -21.77 8.57 8.95
N VAL A 468 -21.76 7.23 8.84
CA VAL A 468 -22.97 6.40 8.80
C VAL A 468 -23.19 5.78 10.18
N LYS A 469 -24.42 5.89 10.73
CA LYS A 469 -24.81 5.17 11.93
C LYS A 469 -25.04 3.71 11.57
N VAL A 470 -24.18 2.81 12.04
CA VAL A 470 -24.18 1.38 11.70
C VAL A 470 -24.82 0.51 12.78
N LEU A 471 -24.92 1.01 14.00
CA LEU A 471 -25.56 0.31 15.11
C LEU A 471 -26.16 1.29 16.11
N GLU A 472 -27.31 0.97 16.65
CA GLU A 472 -27.89 1.60 17.86
C GLU A 472 -28.45 0.50 18.75
N TYR A 473 -28.19 0.56 20.05
CA TYR A 473 -28.70 -0.41 21.00
C TYR A 473 -28.92 0.22 22.39
N GLU A 474 -29.67 -0.46 23.23
CA GLU A 474 -29.93 -0.07 24.61
C GLU A 474 -29.22 -1.02 25.59
N ARG A 475 -28.25 -0.48 26.34
CA ARG A 475 -27.52 -1.22 27.38
C ARG A 475 -28.49 -1.64 28.50
N GLY A 476 -28.39 -2.88 28.94
CA GLY A 476 -29.29 -3.41 29.98
C GLY A 476 -30.75 -3.56 29.55
N GLY A 477 -31.09 -3.25 28.29
CA GLY A 477 -32.42 -3.55 27.74
C GLY A 477 -32.67 -5.06 27.57
N GLU A 478 -33.88 -5.43 27.28
CA GLU A 478 -34.26 -6.86 27.15
C GLU A 478 -33.48 -7.57 26.05
N ALA A 479 -33.37 -6.95 24.87
CA ALA A 479 -32.62 -7.52 23.74
C ALA A 479 -31.12 -7.66 24.07
N PHE A 480 -30.53 -6.68 24.77
CA PHE A 480 -29.13 -6.72 25.21
C PHE A 480 -28.89 -7.86 26.19
N ARG A 481 -29.71 -7.97 27.24
CA ARG A 481 -29.60 -9.06 28.24
C ARG A 481 -29.79 -10.44 27.61
N LYS A 482 -30.72 -10.57 26.66
CA LYS A 482 -30.93 -11.82 25.90
C LYS A 482 -29.67 -12.18 25.09
N ALA A 483 -29.07 -11.22 24.36
CA ALA A 483 -27.82 -11.43 23.61
C ALA A 483 -26.67 -11.83 24.54
N VAL A 484 -26.47 -11.11 25.66
CA VAL A 484 -25.47 -11.45 26.67
C VAL A 484 -25.68 -12.85 27.22
N GLY A 485 -26.94 -13.24 27.45
CA GLY A 485 -27.33 -14.56 28.02
C GLY A 485 -26.94 -15.76 27.15
N VAL A 486 -26.77 -15.58 25.83
CA VAL A 486 -26.35 -16.66 24.90
C VAL A 486 -24.88 -16.50 24.44
N SER A 487 -24.23 -15.38 24.78
CA SER A 487 -22.82 -15.10 24.43
C SER A 487 -21.83 -15.66 25.44
N LYS A 488 -20.54 -15.53 25.12
CA LYS A 488 -19.43 -15.82 26.07
C LYS A 488 -19.46 -14.93 27.31
N TYR A 489 -20.13 -13.78 27.25
CA TYR A 489 -20.21 -12.81 28.35
C TYR A 489 -21.18 -13.19 29.45
N LYS A 490 -21.98 -14.21 29.27
CA LYS A 490 -23.01 -14.67 30.21
C LYS A 490 -22.59 -14.71 31.69
N THR A 491 -21.33 -15.07 31.96
CA THR A 491 -20.78 -15.21 33.31
C THR A 491 -19.67 -14.25 33.65
N TRP A 492 -19.46 -13.21 32.82
CA TRP A 492 -18.27 -12.34 32.93
C TRP A 492 -18.49 -11.08 33.76
N GLY A 493 -19.72 -10.64 33.94
CA GLY A 493 -20.02 -9.44 34.73
C GLY A 493 -19.64 -9.57 36.19
N ARG A 494 -19.06 -8.49 36.78
CA ARG A 494 -18.66 -8.39 38.20
C ARG A 494 -18.98 -7.01 38.74
N ASP A 495 -19.34 -6.93 40.03
CA ASP A 495 -19.44 -5.69 40.75
C ASP A 495 -18.07 -5.19 41.29
N ALA A 496 -18.09 -4.07 41.97
CA ALA A 496 -16.89 -3.49 42.58
C ALA A 496 -16.18 -4.40 43.60
N LYS A 497 -16.90 -5.41 44.12
CA LYS A 497 -16.38 -6.41 45.09
C LYS A 497 -16.07 -7.75 44.40
N GLY A 498 -16.16 -7.80 43.09
CA GLY A 498 -15.91 -9.01 42.30
C GLY A 498 -17.05 -10.03 42.31
N LYS A 499 -18.24 -9.70 42.85
CA LYS A 499 -19.41 -10.58 42.83
C LYS A 499 -20.06 -10.59 41.45
N PRO A 500 -20.68 -11.72 41.02
CA PRO A 500 -21.43 -11.77 39.77
C PRO A 500 -22.49 -10.68 39.68
N GLN A 501 -22.53 -9.96 38.55
CA GLN A 501 -23.59 -9.01 38.19
C GLN A 501 -23.83 -9.07 36.68
N PRO A 502 -24.93 -8.50 36.16
CA PRO A 502 -25.12 -8.39 34.71
C PRO A 502 -23.93 -7.72 34.02
N TRP A 503 -23.47 -8.34 32.94
CA TRP A 503 -22.36 -7.81 32.14
C TRP A 503 -22.83 -6.62 31.28
N GLY A 504 -21.94 -5.63 31.08
CA GLY A 504 -22.19 -4.47 30.21
C GLY A 504 -23.11 -3.41 30.83
N GLU A 505 -23.34 -3.41 32.14
CA GLU A 505 -24.25 -2.48 32.83
C GLU A 505 -23.52 -1.55 33.84
N LEU A 506 -22.20 -1.34 33.65
CA LEU A 506 -21.47 -0.38 34.48
C LEU A 506 -21.95 1.06 34.21
N ALA A 507 -22.10 1.87 35.26
CA ALA A 507 -22.52 3.26 35.13
C ALA A 507 -21.48 4.15 34.46
N GLU A 508 -20.18 3.82 34.60
CA GLU A 508 -19.05 4.52 34.03
C GLU A 508 -17.88 3.55 33.81
N GLY A 509 -16.97 3.91 32.91
CA GLY A 509 -15.76 3.12 32.66
C GLY A 509 -14.76 3.84 31.79
N ARG A 510 -13.61 3.21 31.58
CA ARG A 510 -12.52 3.73 30.75
C ARG A 510 -12.78 3.41 29.29
N LEU A 511 -12.24 4.25 28.39
CA LEU A 511 -12.09 3.92 26.96
C LEU A 511 -10.83 3.08 26.80
N LEU A 512 -10.84 2.13 25.86
CA LEU A 512 -9.75 1.17 25.65
C LEU A 512 -9.45 1.02 24.16
N LEU A 513 -8.16 0.99 23.83
CA LEU A 513 -7.68 0.56 22.51
C LEU A 513 -7.03 -0.83 22.67
N GLN A 514 -7.52 -1.80 21.88
CA GLN A 514 -7.10 -3.19 21.99
C GLN A 514 -5.82 -3.46 21.20
N ASP A 515 -4.85 -4.13 21.84
CA ASP A 515 -3.71 -4.79 21.22
C ASP A 515 -4.01 -6.28 21.07
N HIS A 516 -4.60 -6.68 19.94
CA HIS A 516 -4.91 -8.09 19.67
C HIS A 516 -3.66 -8.92 19.38
N GLY A 517 -2.57 -8.28 18.97
CA GLY A 517 -1.24 -8.91 18.82
C GLY A 517 -1.02 -9.63 17.48
N ASP A 518 -1.99 -9.70 16.59
CA ASP A 518 -1.92 -10.47 15.33
C ASP A 518 -1.74 -9.60 14.07
N SER A 519 -1.75 -8.28 14.23
CA SER A 519 -1.72 -7.36 13.09
C SER A 519 -1.47 -5.93 13.54
N THR A 520 -1.27 -5.02 12.59
CA THR A 520 -1.06 -3.61 12.89
C THR A 520 -2.33 -2.81 12.67
N VAL A 521 -2.77 -2.10 13.70
CA VAL A 521 -3.77 -1.04 13.62
C VAL A 521 -3.15 0.26 14.12
N SER A 522 -3.42 1.34 13.39
CA SER A 522 -2.97 2.70 13.73
C SER A 522 -4.18 3.55 14.07
N PHE A 523 -4.05 4.44 15.05
CA PHE A 523 -5.08 5.37 15.48
C PHE A 523 -4.60 6.82 15.39
N CYS A 524 -5.51 7.74 15.08
CA CYS A 524 -5.33 9.19 15.20
C CYS A 524 -6.68 9.85 15.53
N ASN A 525 -6.71 11.17 15.71
CA ASN A 525 -7.93 11.91 16.04
C ASN A 525 -8.72 11.35 17.23
N LEU A 526 -8.01 10.90 18.27
CA LEU A 526 -8.64 10.41 19.49
C LEU A 526 -9.20 11.60 20.29
N LYS A 527 -10.52 11.82 20.21
CA LYS A 527 -11.21 12.99 20.79
C LYS A 527 -12.42 12.54 21.58
N VAL A 528 -12.58 13.05 22.79
CA VAL A 528 -13.71 12.74 23.65
C VAL A 528 -14.43 14.01 24.10
N LYS A 529 -15.75 13.94 24.18
CA LYS A 529 -16.61 14.97 24.78
C LYS A 529 -17.51 14.31 25.80
N GLU A 530 -17.51 14.80 27.03
CA GLU A 530 -18.49 14.39 28.04
C GLU A 530 -19.83 15.08 27.78
N LEU A 531 -20.91 14.32 27.84
CA LEU A 531 -22.27 14.81 27.71
C LEU A 531 -22.82 15.15 29.11
N LYS A 532 -23.45 16.31 29.21
CA LYS A 532 -24.11 16.78 30.47
C LYS A 532 -25.53 16.24 30.55
#